data_c918d15f62a531cbf3f83e9d8c4fad7d
#
_entry.id   c918d15f62a531cbf3f83e9d8c4fad7d
#
_cell.length_a   1.000
_cell.length_b   1.000
_cell.length_c   1.000
_cell.angle_alpha   90.00
_cell.angle_beta   90.00
_cell.angle_gamma   90.00
#
_symmetry.space_group_name_H-M   'P 1'
#
loop_
_entity.id
_entity.type
_entity.pdbx_description
1 polymer ?
#
loop_
_entity_poly.entity_id
_entity_poly.type
_entity_poly.pdbx_seq_one_letter_code
_entity_poly.pdbx_strand_id
1 'polypeptide(L)'
;MNILIIPAFFRTKHRPTIGSFFWDQARALKRAGHNVTILYSDTYSVKCVREYISYAEAASEECEGIRICRMRIFCPLKHGMEGHREAFARGIGQLYDRYDLAEERVDVIHAHCCVWAGYAAMKLSERTGIPYVITEHATLFELHRDQISRSNDQHIREAFGKAAKVICVSRAFAKKISKYRTSDDLEVIGNVVDFDRFRICDNESHSGMRFLTVCYMNTEDQLRKKGVDVLLGAWKDFSGKQPAARLLIGGDGPARQKAMEWCRNYGVESSVDFIGALSREQVAARMQACDAFVLPSRYETFGVVYIEAMACGKPVIAAANGGPDDFVTEDNGILIPPDDTGRLVQAMEQMVQKMQDQKAYDA
;
A
#
# COMPACT_ATOMS: atom_id res chain seq x y z
N MET A 1 19.79 -16.53 -3.66
CA MET A 1 19.29 -16.24 -5.02
C MET A 1 19.58 -14.77 -5.35
N ASN A 2 19.78 -14.48 -6.64
CA ASN A 2 19.88 -13.12 -7.17
C ASN A 2 18.50 -12.72 -7.72
N ILE A 3 17.83 -11.82 -7.05
CA ILE A 3 16.44 -11.41 -7.32
C ILE A 3 16.44 -10.01 -7.94
N LEU A 4 15.86 -9.90 -9.13
CA LEU A 4 15.66 -8.63 -9.82
C LEU A 4 14.23 -8.14 -9.59
N ILE A 5 14.03 -7.09 -8.79
CA ILE A 5 12.71 -6.53 -8.50
C ILE A 5 12.39 -5.41 -9.49
N ILE A 6 11.19 -5.46 -10.07
CA ILE A 6 10.63 -4.41 -10.94
C ILE A 6 9.34 -3.92 -10.31
N PRO A 7 9.35 -2.78 -9.58
CA PRO A 7 8.14 -2.18 -9.03
C PRO A 7 7.44 -1.31 -10.09
N ALA A 8 6.10 -1.32 -10.16
CA ALA A 8 5.34 -0.47 -11.08
C ALA A 8 5.45 1.03 -10.76
N PHE A 9 5.69 1.35 -9.49
CA PHE A 9 5.97 2.70 -8.99
C PHE A 9 6.90 2.58 -7.79
N PHE A 10 7.75 3.59 -7.58
CA PHE A 10 8.75 3.53 -6.52
C PHE A 10 9.04 4.92 -5.97
N ARG A 11 9.59 4.96 -4.74
CA ARG A 11 9.94 6.21 -4.06
C ARG A 11 10.85 7.09 -4.90
N THR A 12 10.59 8.38 -4.90
CA THR A 12 11.43 9.41 -5.50
C THR A 12 11.69 10.52 -4.48
N LYS A 13 12.60 11.46 -4.77
CA LYS A 13 12.83 12.62 -3.89
C LYS A 13 11.55 13.42 -3.61
N HIS A 14 10.65 13.52 -4.59
CA HIS A 14 9.38 14.26 -4.45
C HIS A 14 8.25 13.43 -3.86
N ARG A 15 8.39 12.09 -3.86
CA ARG A 15 7.37 11.14 -3.37
C ARG A 15 8.04 10.04 -2.56
N PRO A 16 8.58 10.36 -1.37
CA PRO A 16 9.44 9.45 -0.61
C PRO A 16 8.68 8.23 -0.03
N THR A 17 7.37 8.31 0.10
CA THR A 17 6.52 7.26 0.70
C THR A 17 5.83 6.35 -0.31
N ILE A 18 5.88 6.69 -1.62
CA ILE A 18 5.25 5.87 -2.67
C ILE A 18 6.01 4.55 -2.82
N GLY A 19 5.26 3.43 -2.81
CA GLY A 19 5.83 2.10 -2.98
C GLY A 19 6.67 1.63 -1.78
N SER A 20 6.42 2.18 -0.57
CA SER A 20 7.11 1.77 0.66
C SER A 20 7.03 0.26 0.90
N PHE A 21 5.89 -0.37 0.63
CA PHE A 21 5.71 -1.81 0.79
C PHE A 21 6.55 -2.65 -0.20
N PHE A 22 6.87 -2.15 -1.38
CA PHE A 22 7.84 -2.80 -2.28
C PHE A 22 9.26 -2.75 -1.71
N TRP A 23 9.60 -1.61 -1.10
CA TRP A 23 10.87 -1.47 -0.40
C TRP A 23 10.96 -2.39 0.81
N ASP A 24 9.91 -2.45 1.64
CA ASP A 24 9.87 -3.33 2.81
C ASP A 24 10.00 -4.80 2.41
N GLN A 25 9.39 -5.22 1.28
CA GLN A 25 9.55 -6.56 0.73
C GLN A 25 10.96 -6.82 0.21
N ALA A 26 11.57 -5.86 -0.50
CA ALA A 26 12.97 -5.98 -0.95
C ALA A 26 13.93 -6.15 0.24
N ARG A 27 13.72 -5.40 1.33
CA ARG A 27 14.48 -5.54 2.58
C ARG A 27 14.29 -6.90 3.24
N ALA A 28 13.06 -7.39 3.27
CA ALA A 28 12.77 -8.73 3.83
C ALA A 28 13.49 -9.83 3.05
N LEU A 29 13.50 -9.78 1.71
CA LEU A 29 14.25 -10.70 0.87
C LEU A 29 15.78 -10.58 1.10
N LYS A 30 16.29 -9.36 1.23
CA LYS A 30 17.71 -9.14 1.55
C LYS A 30 18.09 -9.73 2.91
N ARG A 31 17.25 -9.55 3.93
CA ARG A 31 17.45 -10.14 5.28
C ARG A 31 17.37 -11.66 5.27
N ALA A 32 16.57 -12.24 4.36
CA ALA A 32 16.51 -13.68 4.15
C ALA A 32 17.75 -14.25 3.42
N GLY A 33 18.78 -13.42 3.16
CA GLY A 33 20.05 -13.83 2.57
C GLY A 33 20.08 -13.83 1.04
N HIS A 34 19.12 -13.17 0.39
CA HIS A 34 19.12 -13.02 -1.06
C HIS A 34 19.88 -11.77 -1.51
N ASN A 35 20.47 -11.81 -2.72
CA ASN A 35 20.94 -10.60 -3.38
C ASN A 35 19.77 -9.97 -4.10
N VAL A 36 19.53 -8.68 -3.84
CA VAL A 36 18.38 -7.96 -4.38
C VAL A 36 18.85 -6.73 -5.15
N THR A 37 18.41 -6.62 -6.40
CA THR A 37 18.58 -5.44 -7.25
C THR A 37 17.21 -4.93 -7.68
N ILE A 38 16.98 -3.62 -7.61
CA ILE A 38 15.72 -2.99 -8.03
C ILE A 38 15.96 -2.23 -9.34
N LEU A 39 15.18 -2.53 -10.38
CA LEU A 39 15.11 -1.72 -11.60
C LEU A 39 13.82 -0.91 -11.63
N TYR A 40 13.95 0.41 -11.73
CA TYR A 40 12.80 1.30 -11.82
C TYR A 40 12.91 2.27 -12.99
N SER A 41 11.97 2.15 -13.92
CA SER A 41 11.81 3.06 -15.05
C SER A 41 10.77 4.13 -14.71
N ASP A 42 11.22 5.33 -14.37
CA ASP A 42 10.34 6.45 -14.02
C ASP A 42 9.85 7.14 -15.31
N THR A 43 8.58 6.95 -15.65
CA THR A 43 8.00 7.39 -16.92
C THR A 43 7.27 8.72 -16.76
N TYR A 44 7.71 9.73 -17.49
CA TYR A 44 7.17 11.09 -17.45
C TYR A 44 6.38 11.44 -18.69
N SER A 45 5.21 12.04 -18.50
CA SER A 45 4.42 12.66 -19.59
C SER A 45 4.76 14.12 -19.77
N VAL A 46 4.23 14.73 -20.84
CA VAL A 46 4.36 16.18 -21.12
C VAL A 46 3.91 17.05 -19.94
N LYS A 47 2.93 16.58 -19.14
CA LYS A 47 2.44 17.32 -17.96
C LYS A 47 3.47 17.43 -16.84
N CYS A 48 4.46 16.53 -16.81
CA CYS A 48 5.49 16.43 -15.77
C CYS A 48 6.88 16.79 -16.29
N VAL A 49 6.99 17.57 -17.37
CA VAL A 49 8.26 17.92 -18.02
C VAL A 49 9.24 18.64 -17.09
N ARG A 50 8.74 19.45 -16.15
CA ARG A 50 9.59 20.17 -15.17
C ARG A 50 10.26 19.18 -14.20
N GLU A 51 9.53 18.16 -13.74
CA GLU A 51 10.06 17.09 -12.90
C GLU A 51 11.07 16.25 -13.71
N TYR A 52 10.78 15.99 -14.97
CA TYR A 52 11.69 15.28 -15.87
C TYR A 52 13.06 15.98 -16.01
N ILE A 53 13.10 17.29 -16.19
CA ILE A 53 14.34 18.05 -16.42
C ILE A 53 15.22 18.13 -15.16
N SER A 54 14.64 18.01 -13.96
CA SER A 54 15.33 18.22 -12.68
C SER A 54 16.19 17.05 -12.22
N TYR A 55 16.23 15.92 -12.91
CA TYR A 55 16.95 14.71 -12.50
C TYR A 55 18.00 14.22 -13.51
N ALA A 56 18.97 13.44 -13.02
CA ALA A 56 19.88 12.71 -13.88
C ALA A 56 19.13 11.66 -14.73
N GLU A 57 19.56 11.45 -15.97
CA GLU A 57 18.90 10.57 -16.93
C GLU A 57 18.83 9.12 -16.46
N ALA A 58 19.91 8.64 -15.85
CA ALA A 58 19.98 7.35 -15.17
C ALA A 58 20.90 7.45 -13.96
N ALA A 59 20.61 6.68 -12.92
CA ALA A 59 21.40 6.62 -11.69
C ALA A 59 21.37 5.21 -11.11
N SER A 60 22.48 4.83 -10.46
CA SER A 60 22.53 3.66 -9.58
C SER A 60 22.93 4.13 -8.20
N GLU A 61 22.23 3.66 -7.19
CA GLU A 61 22.51 3.91 -5.77
C GLU A 61 22.44 2.59 -5.00
N GLU A 62 23.13 2.52 -3.87
CA GLU A 62 22.99 1.41 -2.95
C GLU A 62 22.38 1.91 -1.64
N CYS A 63 21.38 1.18 -1.15
CA CYS A 63 20.71 1.49 0.10
C CYS A 63 20.47 0.19 0.86
N GLU A 64 20.98 0.09 2.10
CA GLU A 64 20.86 -1.10 2.95
C GLU A 64 21.33 -2.41 2.24
N GLY A 65 22.38 -2.33 1.42
CA GLY A 65 22.90 -3.46 0.65
C GLY A 65 22.00 -3.90 -0.52
N ILE A 66 21.03 -3.08 -0.92
CA ILE A 66 20.16 -3.27 -2.08
C ILE A 66 20.57 -2.26 -3.14
N ARG A 67 20.95 -2.75 -4.31
CA ARG A 67 21.25 -1.91 -5.47
C ARG A 67 19.95 -1.43 -6.13
N ILE A 68 19.85 -0.13 -6.39
CA ILE A 68 18.70 0.50 -7.02
C ILE A 68 19.15 1.20 -8.29
N CYS A 69 18.75 0.69 -9.44
CA CYS A 69 19.04 1.28 -10.75
C CYS A 69 17.78 1.99 -11.27
N ARG A 70 17.91 3.28 -11.58
CA ARG A 70 16.79 4.12 -12.04
C ARG A 70 17.09 4.73 -13.39
N MET A 71 16.06 4.90 -14.19
CA MET A 71 16.12 5.64 -15.44
C MET A 71 14.85 6.47 -15.59
N ARG A 72 15.00 7.68 -16.14
CA ARG A 72 13.85 8.49 -16.57
C ARG A 72 13.58 8.24 -18.05
N ILE A 73 12.33 8.02 -18.35
CA ILE A 73 11.87 7.90 -19.73
C ILE A 73 10.78 8.93 -19.99
N PHE A 74 11.00 9.71 -21.03
CA PHE A 74 9.99 10.65 -21.50
C PHE A 74 9.04 9.96 -22.48
N CYS A 75 7.73 10.04 -22.19
CA CYS A 75 6.66 9.55 -23.05
C CYS A 75 5.85 10.76 -23.55
N PRO A 76 6.20 11.36 -24.71
CA PRO A 76 5.61 12.61 -25.20
C PRO A 76 4.17 12.45 -25.66
N LEU A 77 3.76 11.25 -26.00
CA LEU A 77 2.45 10.98 -26.58
C LEU A 77 1.40 10.73 -25.51
N LYS A 78 0.20 11.28 -25.69
CA LYS A 78 -0.99 11.01 -24.85
C LYS A 78 -1.54 9.59 -25.13
N HIS A 79 -0.70 8.56 -25.07
CA HIS A 79 -1.13 7.19 -25.36
C HIS A 79 -1.74 6.48 -24.16
N GLY A 80 -2.19 7.21 -23.15
CA GLY A 80 -2.79 6.62 -21.97
C GLY A 80 -1.90 5.55 -21.32
N MET A 81 -2.53 4.49 -20.85
CA MET A 81 -1.87 3.39 -20.18
C MET A 81 -0.89 2.61 -21.09
N GLU A 82 -1.20 2.49 -22.39
CA GLU A 82 -0.42 1.71 -23.35
C GLU A 82 0.95 2.32 -23.64
N GLY A 83 1.01 3.61 -23.95
CA GLY A 83 2.26 4.29 -24.24
C GLY A 83 3.22 4.29 -23.04
N HIS A 84 2.67 4.48 -21.84
CA HIS A 84 3.45 4.40 -20.60
C HIS A 84 3.99 2.99 -20.35
N ARG A 85 3.21 1.95 -20.65
CA ARG A 85 3.65 0.54 -20.50
C ARG A 85 4.85 0.23 -21.38
N GLU A 86 4.79 0.59 -22.66
CA GLU A 86 5.89 0.36 -23.61
C GLU A 86 7.16 1.16 -23.24
N ALA A 87 6.98 2.43 -22.86
CA ALA A 87 8.08 3.26 -22.39
C ALA A 87 8.73 2.69 -21.12
N PHE A 88 7.91 2.25 -20.17
CA PHE A 88 8.38 1.61 -18.94
C PHE A 88 9.20 0.34 -19.24
N ALA A 89 8.65 -0.57 -20.05
CA ALA A 89 9.33 -1.83 -20.42
C ALA A 89 10.65 -1.58 -21.16
N ARG A 90 10.69 -0.60 -22.08
CA ARG A 90 11.92 -0.20 -22.77
C ARG A 90 12.97 0.31 -21.77
N GLY A 91 12.58 1.13 -20.80
CA GLY A 91 13.49 1.63 -19.76
C GLY A 91 14.05 0.52 -18.87
N ILE A 92 13.24 -0.45 -18.52
CA ILE A 92 13.71 -1.64 -17.77
C ILE A 92 14.75 -2.41 -18.59
N GLY A 93 14.50 -2.63 -19.90
CA GLY A 93 15.47 -3.28 -20.79
C GLY A 93 16.79 -2.52 -20.89
N GLN A 94 16.72 -1.18 -21.04
CA GLN A 94 17.92 -0.34 -21.10
C GLN A 94 18.71 -0.33 -19.78
N LEU A 95 18.02 -0.34 -18.62
CA LEU A 95 18.68 -0.45 -17.32
C LEU A 95 19.39 -1.78 -17.14
N TYR A 96 18.75 -2.89 -17.57
CA TYR A 96 19.33 -4.21 -17.53
C TYR A 96 20.66 -4.28 -18.33
N ASP A 97 20.67 -3.72 -19.53
CA ASP A 97 21.86 -3.68 -20.39
C ASP A 97 22.92 -2.71 -19.86
N ARG A 98 22.51 -1.51 -19.42
CA ARG A 98 23.43 -0.43 -18.96
C ARG A 98 24.24 -0.83 -17.75
N TYR A 99 23.68 -1.65 -16.87
CA TYR A 99 24.32 -2.06 -15.62
C TYR A 99 24.83 -3.51 -15.65
N ASP A 100 24.97 -4.08 -16.87
CA ASP A 100 25.56 -5.41 -17.15
C ASP A 100 24.96 -6.53 -16.27
N LEU A 101 23.63 -6.45 -16.00
CA LEU A 101 22.96 -7.41 -15.11
C LEU A 101 22.91 -8.83 -15.68
N ALA A 102 23.22 -9.02 -16.96
CA ALA A 102 23.40 -10.33 -17.57
C ALA A 102 24.56 -11.11 -16.93
N GLU A 103 25.61 -10.42 -16.49
CA GLU A 103 26.78 -11.02 -15.86
C GLU A 103 26.52 -11.40 -14.39
N GLU A 104 25.53 -10.80 -13.74
CA GLU A 104 25.18 -11.03 -12.32
C GLU A 104 24.38 -12.32 -12.08
N ARG A 105 24.07 -13.12 -13.12
CA ARG A 105 23.30 -14.38 -13.04
C ARG A 105 22.00 -14.22 -12.24
N VAL A 106 21.12 -13.32 -12.70
CA VAL A 106 19.79 -13.16 -12.12
C VAL A 106 19.02 -14.48 -12.17
N ASP A 107 18.53 -14.97 -11.02
CA ASP A 107 17.80 -16.23 -10.90
C ASP A 107 16.32 -16.06 -11.20
N VAL A 108 15.75 -14.91 -10.83
CA VAL A 108 14.31 -14.61 -11.00
C VAL A 108 14.06 -13.10 -11.09
N ILE A 109 13.11 -12.74 -11.95
CA ILE A 109 12.57 -11.39 -12.03
C ILE A 109 11.27 -11.36 -11.20
N HIS A 110 11.20 -10.46 -10.22
CA HIS A 110 10.01 -10.29 -9.38
C HIS A 110 9.33 -8.96 -9.70
N ALA A 111 8.23 -9.01 -10.44
CA ALA A 111 7.44 -7.84 -10.78
C ALA A 111 6.37 -7.55 -9.73
N HIS A 112 6.20 -6.28 -9.39
CA HIS A 112 5.09 -5.82 -8.55
C HIS A 112 4.10 -5.02 -9.39
N CYS A 113 2.87 -5.51 -9.47
CA CYS A 113 1.77 -5.12 -10.34
C CYS A 113 1.97 -5.50 -11.82
N CYS A 114 0.91 -6.09 -12.41
CA CYS A 114 0.96 -6.70 -13.73
C CYS A 114 1.11 -5.68 -14.87
N VAL A 115 0.35 -4.57 -14.83
CA VAL A 115 0.13 -3.71 -16.01
C VAL A 115 1.42 -3.13 -16.59
N TRP A 116 2.33 -2.66 -15.76
CA TRP A 116 3.62 -2.10 -16.18
C TRP A 116 4.78 -3.02 -15.84
N ALA A 117 4.96 -3.34 -14.58
CA ALA A 117 6.09 -4.15 -14.14
C ALA A 117 6.00 -5.59 -14.62
N GLY A 118 4.82 -6.22 -14.55
CA GLY A 118 4.62 -7.58 -15.06
C GLY A 118 4.83 -7.67 -16.59
N TYR A 119 4.35 -6.68 -17.33
CA TYR A 119 4.61 -6.59 -18.77
C TYR A 119 6.11 -6.41 -19.05
N ALA A 120 6.79 -5.53 -18.34
CA ALA A 120 8.23 -5.34 -18.50
C ALA A 120 9.04 -6.60 -18.13
N ALA A 121 8.64 -7.28 -17.04
CA ALA A 121 9.25 -8.55 -16.64
C ALA A 121 9.05 -9.64 -17.69
N MET A 122 7.86 -9.74 -18.29
CA MET A 122 7.59 -10.65 -19.40
C MET A 122 8.51 -10.37 -20.58
N LYS A 123 8.63 -9.09 -21.00
CA LYS A 123 9.51 -8.70 -22.11
C LYS A 123 10.99 -8.97 -21.82
N LEU A 124 11.43 -8.73 -20.59
CA LEU A 124 12.80 -9.04 -20.18
C LEU A 124 13.03 -10.55 -20.13
N SER A 125 12.08 -11.32 -19.61
CA SER A 125 12.11 -12.79 -19.58
C SER A 125 12.16 -13.39 -20.98
N GLU A 126 11.35 -12.90 -21.93
CA GLU A 126 11.37 -13.34 -23.33
C GLU A 126 12.76 -13.14 -23.99
N ARG A 127 13.47 -12.08 -23.59
CA ARG A 127 14.79 -11.75 -24.13
C ARG A 127 15.93 -12.56 -23.48
N THR A 128 15.83 -12.80 -22.17
CA THR A 128 16.94 -13.33 -21.36
C THR A 128 16.78 -14.80 -20.97
N GLY A 129 15.58 -15.35 -21.07
CA GLY A 129 15.24 -16.69 -20.56
C GLY A 129 15.08 -16.76 -19.04
N ILE A 130 15.26 -15.65 -18.30
CA ILE A 130 15.11 -15.62 -16.84
C ILE A 130 13.62 -15.73 -16.48
N PRO A 131 13.22 -16.68 -15.60
CA PRO A 131 11.83 -16.79 -15.18
C PRO A 131 11.37 -15.56 -14.40
N TYR A 132 10.08 -15.24 -14.47
CA TYR A 132 9.52 -14.15 -13.68
C TYR A 132 8.29 -14.55 -12.90
N VAL A 133 8.09 -13.87 -11.77
CA VAL A 133 6.91 -13.95 -10.91
C VAL A 133 6.27 -12.57 -10.79
N ILE A 134 4.96 -12.53 -10.55
CA ILE A 134 4.22 -11.28 -10.36
C ILE A 134 3.55 -11.31 -9.00
N THR A 135 3.80 -10.30 -8.14
CA THR A 135 2.93 -10.01 -6.99
C THR A 135 1.97 -8.89 -7.38
N GLU A 136 0.68 -9.16 -7.32
CA GLU A 136 -0.34 -8.20 -7.73
C GLU A 136 -0.93 -7.45 -6.53
N HIS A 137 -0.96 -6.11 -6.64
CA HIS A 137 -1.42 -5.19 -5.60
C HIS A 137 -2.49 -4.21 -6.10
N ALA A 138 -2.66 -4.09 -7.42
CA ALA A 138 -3.36 -2.98 -8.02
C ALA A 138 -4.89 -3.06 -7.87
N THR A 139 -5.48 -2.00 -7.36
CA THR A 139 -6.93 -1.81 -7.27
C THR A 139 -7.62 -1.70 -8.65
N LEU A 140 -6.83 -1.59 -9.74
CA LEU A 140 -7.31 -1.55 -11.12
C LEU A 140 -8.25 -2.72 -11.46
N PHE A 141 -7.93 -3.91 -10.98
CA PHE A 141 -8.68 -5.13 -11.28
C PHE A 141 -10.05 -5.19 -10.64
N GLU A 142 -10.36 -4.29 -9.75
CA GLU A 142 -11.66 -4.21 -9.09
C GLU A 142 -12.37 -2.87 -9.32
N LEU A 143 -11.74 -1.75 -9.01
CA LEU A 143 -12.39 -0.43 -9.03
C LEU A 143 -12.38 0.25 -10.39
N HIS A 144 -11.45 -0.13 -11.27
CA HIS A 144 -11.20 0.58 -12.53
C HIS A 144 -11.13 -0.38 -13.73
N ARG A 145 -11.85 -1.48 -13.64
CA ARG A 145 -11.85 -2.52 -14.68
C ARG A 145 -12.37 -2.02 -16.02
N ASP A 146 -13.31 -1.11 -16.01
CA ASP A 146 -13.84 -0.39 -17.16
C ASP A 146 -12.78 0.43 -17.90
N GLN A 147 -11.70 0.80 -17.21
CA GLN A 147 -10.57 1.55 -17.78
C GLN A 147 -9.54 0.65 -18.49
N ILE A 148 -9.71 -0.68 -18.41
CA ILE A 148 -8.83 -1.63 -19.11
C ILE A 148 -9.30 -1.75 -20.55
N SER A 149 -8.54 -1.19 -21.51
CA SER A 149 -8.78 -1.37 -22.94
C SER A 149 -8.59 -2.84 -23.35
N ARG A 150 -9.13 -3.24 -24.49
CA ARG A 150 -8.93 -4.60 -25.04
C ARG A 150 -7.44 -4.95 -25.22
N SER A 151 -6.63 -4.00 -25.69
CA SER A 151 -5.20 -4.20 -25.83
C SER A 151 -4.52 -4.43 -24.49
N ASN A 152 -4.88 -3.65 -23.46
CA ASN A 152 -4.34 -3.85 -22.11
C ASN A 152 -4.80 -5.19 -21.50
N ASP A 153 -6.05 -5.59 -21.69
CA ASP A 153 -6.56 -6.90 -21.20
C ASP A 153 -5.77 -8.06 -21.83
N GLN A 154 -5.47 -7.99 -23.13
CA GLN A 154 -4.65 -8.99 -23.79
C GLN A 154 -3.25 -9.08 -23.17
N HIS A 155 -2.55 -7.96 -23.00
CA HIS A 155 -1.21 -7.96 -22.42
C HIS A 155 -1.19 -8.38 -20.95
N ILE A 156 -2.24 -8.04 -20.19
CA ILE A 156 -2.41 -8.52 -18.82
C ILE A 156 -2.53 -10.05 -18.80
N ARG A 157 -3.35 -10.63 -19.70
CA ARG A 157 -3.49 -12.09 -19.83
C ARG A 157 -2.18 -12.77 -20.24
N GLU A 158 -1.46 -12.18 -21.18
CA GLU A 158 -0.14 -12.69 -21.59
C GLU A 158 0.87 -12.66 -20.43
N ALA A 159 0.95 -11.52 -19.73
CA ALA A 159 1.88 -11.35 -18.61
C ALA A 159 1.57 -12.29 -17.44
N PHE A 160 0.30 -12.44 -17.07
CA PHE A 160 -0.06 -13.42 -16.05
C PHE A 160 0.11 -14.87 -16.54
N GLY A 161 -0.25 -15.17 -17.79
CA GLY A 161 -0.19 -16.52 -18.34
C GLY A 161 1.23 -17.07 -18.47
N LYS A 162 2.20 -16.23 -18.82
CA LYS A 162 3.62 -16.61 -18.99
C LYS A 162 4.43 -16.54 -17.70
N ALA A 163 3.91 -15.92 -16.62
CA ALA A 163 4.62 -15.85 -15.35
C ALA A 163 4.81 -17.26 -14.75
N ALA A 164 5.97 -17.53 -14.16
CA ALA A 164 6.23 -18.79 -13.47
C ALA A 164 5.27 -18.96 -12.27
N LYS A 165 4.97 -17.86 -11.55
CA LYS A 165 3.96 -17.80 -10.48
C LYS A 165 3.30 -16.43 -10.44
N VAL A 166 2.06 -16.40 -10.00
CA VAL A 166 1.32 -15.17 -9.67
C VAL A 166 0.94 -15.19 -8.21
N ILE A 167 1.33 -14.16 -7.49
CA ILE A 167 1.09 -13.98 -6.06
C ILE A 167 0.04 -12.89 -5.89
N CYS A 168 -1.00 -13.17 -5.13
CA CYS A 168 -2.04 -12.23 -4.74
C CYS A 168 -1.91 -11.91 -3.26
N VAL A 169 -2.10 -10.65 -2.90
CA VAL A 169 -1.88 -10.19 -1.52
C VAL A 169 -2.99 -10.58 -0.55
N SER A 170 -4.14 -11.08 -1.05
CA SER A 170 -5.23 -11.62 -0.22
C SER A 170 -6.05 -12.66 -0.98
N ARG A 171 -6.79 -13.52 -0.24
CA ARG A 171 -7.68 -14.53 -0.83
C ARG A 171 -8.81 -13.89 -1.64
N ALA A 172 -9.39 -12.81 -1.12
CA ALA A 172 -10.43 -12.07 -1.85
C ALA A 172 -9.88 -11.49 -3.17
N PHE A 173 -8.65 -10.98 -3.15
CA PHE A 173 -8.02 -10.45 -4.34
C PHE A 173 -7.63 -11.56 -5.34
N ALA A 174 -7.19 -12.73 -4.86
CA ALA A 174 -6.94 -13.89 -5.71
C ALA A 174 -8.19 -14.31 -6.52
N LYS A 175 -9.38 -14.27 -5.91
CA LYS A 175 -10.66 -14.50 -6.61
C LYS A 175 -10.90 -13.50 -7.76
N LYS A 176 -10.39 -12.26 -7.67
CA LYS A 176 -10.51 -11.26 -8.74
C LYS A 176 -9.52 -11.53 -9.89
N ILE A 177 -8.35 -12.07 -9.56
CA ILE A 177 -7.30 -12.39 -10.52
C ILE A 177 -7.53 -13.74 -11.20
N SER A 178 -8.31 -14.66 -10.61
CA SER A 178 -8.55 -16.00 -11.15
C SER A 178 -9.13 -16.03 -12.59
N LYS A 179 -9.77 -14.95 -13.05
CA LYS A 179 -10.21 -14.79 -14.44
C LYS A 179 -9.08 -14.60 -15.46
N TYR A 180 -7.88 -14.26 -14.99
CA TYR A 180 -6.68 -14.10 -15.82
C TYR A 180 -5.75 -15.30 -15.73
N ARG A 181 -5.80 -16.03 -14.63
CA ARG A 181 -5.04 -17.25 -14.40
C ARG A 181 -5.84 -18.17 -13.48
N THR A 182 -5.75 -19.49 -13.67
CA THR A 182 -6.51 -20.47 -12.87
C THR A 182 -6.17 -20.36 -11.38
N SER A 183 -7.13 -20.65 -10.51
CA SER A 183 -6.95 -20.52 -9.04
C SER A 183 -5.83 -21.39 -8.49
N ASP A 184 -5.61 -22.58 -9.08
CA ASP A 184 -4.58 -23.53 -8.65
C ASP A 184 -3.15 -23.04 -8.91
N ASP A 185 -3.00 -22.04 -9.79
CA ASP A 185 -1.72 -21.41 -10.11
C ASP A 185 -1.48 -20.09 -9.37
N LEU A 186 -2.44 -19.69 -8.52
CA LEU A 186 -2.33 -18.47 -7.72
C LEU A 186 -1.84 -18.81 -6.32
N GLU A 187 -0.83 -18.08 -5.87
CA GLU A 187 -0.37 -18.12 -4.48
C GLU A 187 -0.93 -16.92 -3.72
N VAL A 188 -1.34 -17.12 -2.46
CA VAL A 188 -1.76 -16.01 -1.58
C VAL A 188 -0.66 -15.76 -0.55
N ILE A 189 0.04 -14.65 -0.71
CA ILE A 189 1.10 -14.21 0.21
C ILE A 189 0.86 -12.74 0.52
N GLY A 190 0.58 -12.42 1.78
CA GLY A 190 0.34 -11.06 2.26
C GLY A 190 1.58 -10.16 2.15
N ASN A 191 1.36 -8.86 2.30
CA ASN A 191 2.47 -7.92 2.38
C ASN A 191 3.23 -8.08 3.70
N VAL A 192 4.50 -7.70 3.68
CA VAL A 192 5.39 -7.73 4.84
C VAL A 192 5.27 -6.44 5.67
N VAL A 193 5.65 -6.52 6.93
CA VAL A 193 5.84 -5.38 7.82
C VAL A 193 7.29 -5.31 8.32
N ASP A 194 7.79 -4.10 8.47
CA ASP A 194 9.12 -3.84 9.00
C ASP A 194 9.09 -3.81 10.54
N PHE A 195 9.37 -4.94 11.19
CA PHE A 195 9.35 -5.07 12.65
C PHE A 195 10.44 -4.26 13.39
N ASP A 196 11.47 -3.77 12.71
CA ASP A 196 12.43 -2.84 13.34
C ASP A 196 11.79 -1.48 13.57
N ARG A 197 10.89 -1.09 12.68
CA ARG A 197 10.19 0.19 12.73
C ARG A 197 8.86 0.07 13.47
N PHE A 198 8.03 -0.91 13.09
CA PHE A 198 6.72 -1.16 13.69
C PHE A 198 6.87 -2.27 14.73
N ARG A 199 6.99 -1.89 15.97
CA ARG A 199 7.21 -2.80 17.11
C ARG A 199 6.45 -2.33 18.33
N ILE A 200 6.21 -3.22 19.23
CA ILE A 200 5.63 -2.89 20.54
C ILE A 200 6.61 -2.00 21.30
N CYS A 201 6.12 -0.92 21.85
CA CYS A 201 6.85 -0.02 22.74
C CYS A 201 5.97 0.27 23.96
N ASP A 202 6.61 0.56 25.08
CA ASP A 202 5.91 1.04 26.26
C ASP A 202 5.22 2.38 25.94
N ASN A 203 3.94 2.48 26.26
CA ASN A 203 3.17 3.68 26.04
C ASN A 203 3.21 4.56 27.28
N GLU A 204 3.32 5.88 27.06
CA GLU A 204 3.01 6.85 28.12
C GLU A 204 1.53 6.74 28.48
N SER A 205 1.24 6.76 29.79
CA SER A 205 -0.14 6.79 30.26
C SER A 205 -0.81 8.12 29.88
N HIS A 206 -2.00 8.06 29.33
CA HIS A 206 -2.81 9.23 29.01
C HIS A 206 -4.27 9.03 29.42
N SER A 207 -4.98 10.12 29.58
CA SER A 207 -6.42 10.09 29.86
C SER A 207 -7.20 9.93 28.56
N GLY A 208 -8.24 9.08 28.59
CA GLY A 208 -9.11 8.84 27.43
C GLY A 208 -8.50 7.91 26.39
N MET A 209 -9.33 7.45 25.47
CA MET A 209 -8.97 6.53 24.39
C MET A 209 -8.47 7.31 23.17
N ARG A 210 -7.33 6.92 22.62
CA ARG A 210 -6.75 7.51 21.39
C ARG A 210 -6.90 6.55 20.21
N PHE A 211 -7.76 6.91 19.29
CA PHE A 211 -7.86 6.23 17.99
C PHE A 211 -6.98 6.92 16.97
N LEU A 212 -6.34 6.14 16.11
CA LEU A 212 -5.53 6.62 14.99
C LEU A 212 -6.09 6.10 13.67
N THR A 213 -6.13 6.95 12.66
CA THR A 213 -6.25 6.57 11.26
C THR A 213 -5.15 7.23 10.44
N VAL A 214 -4.66 6.54 9.41
CA VAL A 214 -3.63 7.08 8.49
C VAL A 214 -4.00 6.76 7.06
N CYS A 215 -4.12 7.79 6.22
CA CYS A 215 -4.41 7.61 4.80
C CYS A 215 -3.90 8.79 3.95
N TYR A 216 -3.69 8.56 2.66
CA TYR A 216 -3.47 9.66 1.70
C TYR A 216 -4.76 10.42 1.45
N MET A 217 -4.67 11.74 1.26
CA MET A 217 -5.80 12.66 1.06
C MET A 217 -5.70 13.40 -0.29
N ASN A 218 -5.38 12.66 -1.38
CA ASN A 218 -5.15 13.30 -2.68
C ASN A 218 -6.46 13.75 -3.37
N THR A 219 -7.55 13.00 -3.21
CA THR A 219 -8.87 13.32 -3.79
C THR A 219 -9.98 13.00 -2.80
N GLU A 220 -11.17 13.61 -3.00
CA GLU A 220 -12.36 13.27 -2.21
C GLU A 220 -12.74 11.80 -2.37
N ASP A 221 -12.68 11.26 -3.59
CA ASP A 221 -12.95 9.83 -3.83
C ASP A 221 -12.02 8.92 -3.05
N GLN A 222 -10.76 9.32 -2.89
CA GLN A 222 -9.81 8.57 -2.07
C GLN A 222 -10.17 8.63 -0.58
N LEU A 223 -10.60 9.78 -0.06
CA LEU A 223 -11.11 9.90 1.32
C LEU A 223 -12.34 9.00 1.53
N ARG A 224 -13.30 9.03 0.58
CA ARG A 224 -14.49 8.16 0.62
C ARG A 224 -14.12 6.70 0.52
N LYS A 225 -13.20 6.33 -0.38
CA LYS A 225 -12.67 4.97 -0.48
C LYS A 225 -12.10 4.48 0.85
N LYS A 226 -11.41 5.37 1.59
CA LYS A 226 -10.84 5.07 2.91
C LYS A 226 -11.86 5.18 4.06
N GLY A 227 -13.11 5.53 3.77
CA GLY A 227 -14.19 5.61 4.75
C GLY A 227 -14.01 6.74 5.78
N VAL A 228 -13.26 7.79 5.44
CA VAL A 228 -13.06 8.94 6.36
C VAL A 228 -14.39 9.65 6.67
N ASP A 229 -15.30 9.71 5.71
CA ASP A 229 -16.67 10.21 5.87
C ASP A 229 -17.48 9.35 6.84
N VAL A 230 -17.40 8.02 6.73
CA VAL A 230 -18.05 7.08 7.65
C VAL A 230 -17.45 7.18 9.05
N LEU A 231 -16.12 7.27 9.15
CA LEU A 231 -15.42 7.40 10.43
C LEU A 231 -15.84 8.67 11.17
N LEU A 232 -15.85 9.82 10.50
CA LEU A 232 -16.25 11.09 11.11
C LEU A 232 -17.73 11.12 11.49
N GLY A 233 -18.60 10.48 10.68
CA GLY A 233 -20.02 10.30 11.03
C GLY A 233 -20.21 9.45 12.28
N ALA A 234 -19.52 8.32 12.38
CA ALA A 234 -19.53 7.46 13.57
C ALA A 234 -18.89 8.15 14.79
N TRP A 235 -17.83 8.93 14.58
CA TRP A 235 -17.13 9.64 15.63
C TRP A 235 -18.02 10.65 16.37
N LYS A 236 -18.96 11.30 15.68
CA LYS A 236 -19.96 12.17 16.28
C LYS A 236 -20.75 11.46 17.40
N ASP A 237 -21.30 10.29 17.10
CA ASP A 237 -22.14 9.55 18.04
C ASP A 237 -21.29 8.91 19.15
N PHE A 238 -20.09 8.43 18.81
CA PHE A 238 -19.16 7.83 19.76
C PHE A 238 -18.58 8.86 20.74
N SER A 239 -18.07 10.00 20.26
CA SER A 239 -17.46 11.03 21.12
C SER A 239 -18.45 11.69 22.08
N GLY A 240 -19.73 11.73 21.70
CA GLY A 240 -20.82 12.18 22.61
C GLY A 240 -20.96 11.28 23.85
N LYS A 241 -20.65 9.99 23.73
CA LYS A 241 -20.67 9.01 24.84
C LYS A 241 -19.32 8.89 25.55
N GLN A 242 -18.22 9.21 24.84
CA GLN A 242 -16.83 9.11 25.30
C GLN A 242 -16.09 10.44 25.13
N PRO A 243 -16.42 11.48 25.90
CA PRO A 243 -15.94 12.86 25.68
C PRO A 243 -14.42 13.01 25.88
N ALA A 244 -13.77 12.08 26.60
CA ALA A 244 -12.32 12.07 26.76
C ALA A 244 -11.58 11.40 25.60
N ALA A 245 -12.28 10.76 24.66
CA ALA A 245 -11.67 10.10 23.51
C ALA A 245 -11.15 11.10 22.48
N ARG A 246 -10.06 10.74 21.79
CA ARG A 246 -9.43 11.54 20.73
C ARG A 246 -9.27 10.72 19.46
N LEU A 247 -9.56 11.32 18.32
CA LEU A 247 -9.29 10.74 17.00
C LEU A 247 -8.15 11.52 16.32
N LEU A 248 -7.05 10.83 16.03
CA LEU A 248 -5.94 11.38 15.29
C LEU A 248 -6.05 10.92 13.84
N ILE A 249 -6.03 11.87 12.90
CA ILE A 249 -6.09 11.60 11.46
C ILE A 249 -4.76 12.01 10.82
N GLY A 250 -3.93 11.02 10.51
CA GLY A 250 -2.64 11.20 9.83
C GLY A 250 -2.78 11.13 8.31
N GLY A 251 -2.06 12.02 7.64
CA GLY A 251 -2.03 12.13 6.20
C GLY A 251 -2.23 13.56 5.72
N ASP A 252 -1.92 13.78 4.45
CA ASP A 252 -2.07 15.08 3.81
C ASP A 252 -2.38 14.92 2.33
N GLY A 253 -2.74 16.02 1.70
CA GLY A 253 -3.06 16.13 0.29
C GLY A 253 -4.14 17.16 0.00
N PRO A 254 -4.43 17.45 -1.29
CA PRO A 254 -5.40 18.45 -1.70
C PRO A 254 -6.80 18.29 -1.11
N ALA A 255 -7.22 17.06 -0.79
CA ALA A 255 -8.53 16.78 -0.21
C ALA A 255 -8.58 16.90 1.32
N ARG A 256 -7.48 17.23 2.02
CA ARG A 256 -7.48 17.42 3.48
C ARG A 256 -8.53 18.42 3.95
N GLN A 257 -8.69 19.53 3.21
CA GLN A 257 -9.70 20.55 3.54
C GLN A 257 -11.12 19.98 3.52
N LYS A 258 -11.39 19.03 2.59
CA LYS A 258 -12.70 18.36 2.52
C LYS A 258 -12.95 17.48 3.76
N ALA A 259 -11.94 16.75 4.23
CA ALA A 259 -12.06 15.99 5.48
C ALA A 259 -12.31 16.91 6.69
N MET A 260 -11.62 18.06 6.76
CA MET A 260 -11.85 19.06 7.80
C MET A 260 -13.25 19.70 7.70
N GLU A 261 -13.79 19.90 6.49
CA GLU A 261 -15.17 20.34 6.28
C GLU A 261 -16.18 19.33 6.83
N TRP A 262 -16.01 18.04 6.55
CA TRP A 262 -16.85 16.99 7.14
C TRP A 262 -16.77 16.99 8.67
N CYS A 263 -15.57 17.15 9.23
CA CYS A 263 -15.37 17.26 10.67
C CYS A 263 -16.20 18.39 11.29
N ARG A 264 -16.17 19.60 10.68
CA ARG A 264 -17.00 20.74 11.09
C ARG A 264 -18.49 20.45 10.96
N ASN A 265 -18.92 19.84 9.84
CA ASN A 265 -20.32 19.54 9.59
C ASN A 265 -20.91 18.55 10.63
N TYR A 266 -20.07 17.68 11.17
CA TYR A 266 -20.44 16.77 12.26
C TYR A 266 -20.26 17.40 13.66
N GLY A 267 -19.61 18.56 13.78
CA GLY A 267 -19.38 19.25 15.06
C GLY A 267 -18.41 18.52 16.00
N VAL A 268 -17.38 17.86 15.45
CA VAL A 268 -16.46 17.02 16.22
C VAL A 268 -15.01 17.57 16.27
N GLU A 269 -14.79 18.82 15.86
CA GLU A 269 -13.46 19.43 15.77
C GLU A 269 -12.72 19.44 17.11
N SER A 270 -13.44 19.53 18.23
CA SER A 270 -12.85 19.56 19.57
C SER A 270 -12.19 18.23 19.98
N SER A 271 -12.55 17.11 19.31
CA SER A 271 -12.07 15.76 19.63
C SER A 271 -11.31 15.09 18.48
N VAL A 272 -11.12 15.77 17.33
CA VAL A 272 -10.44 15.26 16.14
C VAL A 272 -9.22 16.10 15.80
N ASP A 273 -8.05 15.48 15.72
CA ASP A 273 -6.78 16.12 15.41
C ASP A 273 -6.28 15.70 14.03
N PHE A 274 -6.19 16.61 13.06
CA PHE A 274 -5.54 16.40 11.79
C PHE A 274 -4.04 16.66 11.92
N ILE A 275 -3.23 15.58 12.01
CA ILE A 275 -1.80 15.65 12.33
C ILE A 275 -0.88 15.79 11.10
N GLY A 276 -1.46 15.97 9.89
CA GLY A 276 -0.71 16.28 8.66
C GLY A 276 0.04 15.10 8.05
N ALA A 277 0.93 15.42 7.11
CA ALA A 277 1.79 14.43 6.47
C ALA A 277 2.76 13.80 7.48
N LEU A 278 2.93 12.49 7.39
CA LEU A 278 3.78 11.72 8.30
C LEU A 278 4.84 10.96 7.48
N SER A 279 6.09 10.96 7.96
CA SER A 279 7.09 10.01 7.51
C SER A 279 6.76 8.59 8.02
N ARG A 280 7.42 7.58 7.49
CA ARG A 280 7.23 6.18 7.95
C ARG A 280 7.57 6.02 9.45
N GLU A 281 8.60 6.71 9.92
CA GLU A 281 9.01 6.75 11.34
C GLU A 281 7.94 7.42 12.19
N GLN A 282 7.36 8.53 11.71
CA GLN A 282 6.27 9.22 12.40
C GLN A 282 4.98 8.39 12.42
N VAL A 283 4.67 7.65 11.34
CA VAL A 283 3.54 6.70 11.35
C VAL A 283 3.73 5.66 12.43
N ALA A 284 4.92 5.03 12.51
CA ALA A 284 5.23 4.04 13.55
C ALA A 284 5.10 4.63 14.94
N ALA A 285 5.68 5.82 15.18
CA ALA A 285 5.58 6.49 16.48
C ALA A 285 4.12 6.81 16.87
N ARG A 286 3.27 7.22 15.91
CA ARG A 286 1.85 7.46 16.17
C ARG A 286 1.07 6.16 16.42
N MET A 287 1.40 5.08 15.70
CA MET A 287 0.82 3.76 15.95
C MET A 287 1.22 3.23 17.32
N GLN A 288 2.47 3.39 17.73
CA GLN A 288 2.94 3.02 19.06
C GLN A 288 2.22 3.81 20.18
N ALA A 289 1.93 5.09 19.95
CA ALA A 289 1.33 5.98 20.93
C ALA A 289 -0.21 5.97 20.97
N CYS A 290 -0.90 5.33 20.03
CA CYS A 290 -2.36 5.20 20.07
C CYS A 290 -2.80 3.95 20.85
N ASP A 291 -4.09 3.86 21.18
CA ASP A 291 -4.68 2.67 21.81
C ASP A 291 -5.25 1.70 20.78
N ALA A 292 -5.84 2.22 19.70
CA ALA A 292 -6.38 1.41 18.61
C ALA A 292 -6.26 2.12 17.26
N PHE A 293 -6.15 1.34 16.21
CA PHE A 293 -6.16 1.84 14.84
C PHE A 293 -7.55 1.60 14.22
N VAL A 294 -8.11 2.61 13.56
CA VAL A 294 -9.42 2.52 12.92
C VAL A 294 -9.38 3.05 11.50
N LEU A 295 -9.81 2.23 10.53
CA LEU A 295 -9.92 2.65 9.14
C LEU A 295 -11.04 1.85 8.46
N PRO A 296 -12.28 2.38 8.36
CA PRO A 296 -13.41 1.68 7.77
C PRO A 296 -13.41 1.81 6.24
N SER A 297 -12.32 1.42 5.60
CA SER A 297 -12.16 1.50 4.14
C SER A 297 -13.26 0.73 3.43
N ARG A 298 -13.87 1.32 2.41
CA ARG A 298 -14.82 0.63 1.52
C ARG A 298 -14.16 -0.45 0.69
N TYR A 299 -12.85 -0.30 0.49
CA TYR A 299 -12.09 -1.21 -0.34
C TYR A 299 -10.61 -1.25 0.03
N GLU A 300 -10.07 -2.47 0.21
CA GLU A 300 -8.65 -2.76 0.39
C GLU A 300 -8.25 -4.02 -0.38
N THR A 301 -7.12 -3.99 -1.07
CA THR A 301 -6.52 -5.22 -1.63
C THR A 301 -5.89 -6.08 -0.54
N PHE A 302 -5.32 -5.43 0.48
CA PHE A 302 -4.73 -6.06 1.66
C PHE A 302 -4.91 -5.17 2.89
N GLY A 303 -4.35 -3.95 2.88
CA GLY A 303 -4.42 -3.04 4.01
C GLY A 303 -3.17 -3.08 4.88
N VAL A 304 -2.01 -2.70 4.33
CA VAL A 304 -0.71 -2.72 5.02
C VAL A 304 -0.74 -1.96 6.35
N VAL A 305 -1.48 -0.84 6.43
CA VAL A 305 -1.56 -0.02 7.64
C VAL A 305 -2.14 -0.76 8.85
N TYR A 306 -2.99 -1.77 8.64
CA TYR A 306 -3.53 -2.57 9.74
C TYR A 306 -2.46 -3.50 10.33
N ILE A 307 -1.70 -4.20 9.47
CA ILE A 307 -0.62 -5.06 9.96
C ILE A 307 0.52 -4.26 10.60
N GLU A 308 0.74 -3.00 10.17
CA GLU A 308 1.66 -2.07 10.81
C GLU A 308 1.19 -1.70 12.23
N ALA A 309 -0.10 -1.42 12.42
CA ALA A 309 -0.67 -1.16 13.73
C ALA A 309 -0.62 -2.40 14.63
N MET A 310 -0.96 -3.59 14.09
CA MET A 310 -0.85 -4.87 14.79
C MET A 310 0.59 -5.18 15.21
N ALA A 311 1.59 -4.88 14.37
CA ALA A 311 3.00 -5.02 14.70
C ALA A 311 3.43 -4.11 15.87
N CYS A 312 2.74 -2.98 16.05
CA CYS A 312 2.88 -2.11 17.23
C CYS A 312 2.05 -2.58 18.44
N GLY A 313 1.44 -3.77 18.38
CA GLY A 313 0.58 -4.29 19.45
C GLY A 313 -0.78 -3.60 19.56
N LYS A 314 -1.25 -2.91 18.50
CA LYS A 314 -2.51 -2.17 18.54
C LYS A 314 -3.63 -2.96 17.88
N PRO A 315 -4.78 -3.14 18.58
CA PRO A 315 -5.95 -3.71 17.97
C PRO A 315 -6.50 -2.80 16.87
N VAL A 316 -7.16 -3.40 15.88
CA VAL A 316 -7.64 -2.66 14.71
C VAL A 316 -9.16 -2.77 14.56
N ILE A 317 -9.78 -1.71 14.01
CA ILE A 317 -11.16 -1.76 13.50
C ILE A 317 -11.08 -1.57 11.98
N ALA A 318 -11.53 -2.55 11.23
CA ALA A 318 -11.50 -2.57 9.77
C ALA A 318 -12.86 -2.95 9.20
N ALA A 319 -13.14 -2.57 7.95
CA ALA A 319 -14.30 -3.07 7.24
C ALA A 319 -14.00 -4.43 6.57
N ALA A 320 -14.98 -5.33 6.60
CA ALA A 320 -14.95 -6.63 5.93
C ALA A 320 -15.14 -6.43 4.41
N ASN A 321 -14.06 -6.12 3.72
CA ASN A 321 -14.03 -5.76 2.29
C ASN A 321 -13.09 -6.65 1.46
N GLY A 322 -12.59 -7.73 2.07
CA GLY A 322 -11.78 -8.77 1.44
C GLY A 322 -10.29 -8.72 1.79
N GLY A 323 -9.67 -7.56 1.90
CA GLY A 323 -8.25 -7.43 2.27
C GLY A 323 -8.01 -7.80 3.75
N PRO A 324 -8.58 -7.03 4.69
CA PRO A 324 -8.44 -7.28 6.13
C PRO A 324 -9.02 -8.60 6.62
N ASP A 325 -9.97 -9.18 5.88
CA ASP A 325 -10.64 -10.45 6.25
C ASP A 325 -9.66 -11.63 6.39
N ASP A 326 -8.50 -11.54 5.77
CA ASP A 326 -7.50 -12.61 5.81
C ASP A 326 -6.69 -12.65 7.12
N PHE A 327 -6.65 -11.55 7.89
CA PHE A 327 -5.76 -11.43 9.04
C PHE A 327 -6.38 -10.75 10.29
N VAL A 328 -7.52 -10.05 10.15
CA VAL A 328 -8.24 -9.50 11.31
C VAL A 328 -9.11 -10.59 11.92
N THR A 329 -8.88 -10.89 13.19
CA THR A 329 -9.59 -11.87 14.00
C THR A 329 -10.13 -11.22 15.28
N GLU A 330 -10.94 -11.93 16.06
CA GLU A 330 -11.47 -11.44 17.34
C GLU A 330 -10.38 -11.12 18.37
N ASP A 331 -9.19 -11.77 18.26
CA ASP A 331 -8.07 -11.57 19.16
C ASP A 331 -7.32 -10.25 18.89
N ASN A 332 -7.29 -9.80 17.62
CA ASN A 332 -6.46 -8.67 17.20
C ASN A 332 -7.25 -7.48 16.65
N GLY A 333 -8.59 -7.60 16.54
CA GLY A 333 -9.39 -6.50 16.00
C GLY A 333 -10.88 -6.79 15.92
N ILE A 334 -11.57 -5.92 15.20
CA ILE A 334 -13.01 -6.03 14.93
C ILE A 334 -13.23 -5.75 13.44
N LEU A 335 -13.91 -6.68 12.77
CA LEU A 335 -14.43 -6.49 11.41
C LEU A 335 -15.87 -6.00 11.46
N ILE A 336 -16.16 -4.95 10.70
CA ILE A 336 -17.51 -4.39 10.55
C ILE A 336 -17.95 -4.46 9.08
N PRO A 337 -19.26 -4.45 8.77
CA PRO A 337 -19.70 -4.25 7.39
C PRO A 337 -19.22 -2.90 6.84
N PRO A 338 -18.85 -2.81 5.55
CA PRO A 338 -18.58 -1.53 4.91
C PRO A 338 -19.78 -0.57 5.01
N ASP A 339 -19.53 0.72 5.10
CA ASP A 339 -20.55 1.78 5.16
C ASP A 339 -21.52 1.73 6.37
N ASP A 340 -21.25 0.91 7.36
CA ASP A 340 -22.10 0.76 8.55
C ASP A 340 -21.59 1.63 9.71
N THR A 341 -22.06 2.88 9.75
CA THR A 341 -21.73 3.84 10.81
C THR A 341 -22.13 3.34 12.20
N GLY A 342 -23.30 2.68 12.33
CA GLY A 342 -23.80 2.16 13.60
C GLY A 342 -22.91 1.03 14.15
N ARG A 343 -22.50 0.08 13.28
CA ARG A 343 -21.57 -0.98 13.66
C ARG A 343 -20.20 -0.43 13.99
N LEU A 344 -19.75 0.64 13.32
CA LEU A 344 -18.50 1.30 13.65
C LEU A 344 -18.52 1.93 15.05
N VAL A 345 -19.62 2.60 15.43
CA VAL A 345 -19.81 3.12 16.80
C VAL A 345 -19.71 1.98 17.82
N GLN A 346 -20.47 0.89 17.60
CA GLN A 346 -20.44 -0.27 18.49
C GLN A 346 -19.03 -0.89 18.60
N ALA A 347 -18.30 -1.00 17.48
CA ALA A 347 -16.93 -1.52 17.48
C ALA A 347 -15.97 -0.63 18.28
N MET A 348 -16.09 0.70 18.18
CA MET A 348 -15.29 1.62 19.00
C MET A 348 -15.64 1.51 20.49
N GLU A 349 -16.92 1.36 20.86
CA GLU A 349 -17.37 1.14 22.24
C GLU A 349 -16.83 -0.19 22.80
N GLN A 350 -16.91 -1.27 22.01
CA GLN A 350 -16.35 -2.58 22.39
C GLN A 350 -14.84 -2.51 22.58
N MET A 351 -14.13 -1.72 21.74
CA MET A 351 -12.69 -1.55 21.87
C MET A 351 -12.32 -0.85 23.17
N VAL A 352 -13.08 0.18 23.58
CA VAL A 352 -12.90 0.85 24.88
C VAL A 352 -13.07 -0.16 26.01
N GLN A 353 -14.13 -0.98 26.00
CA GLN A 353 -14.41 -1.97 27.04
C GLN A 353 -13.29 -3.01 27.14
N LYS A 354 -12.88 -3.61 26.00
CA LYS A 354 -11.76 -4.58 25.97
C LYS A 354 -10.49 -4.02 26.60
N MET A 355 -10.15 -2.76 26.31
CA MET A 355 -8.95 -2.13 26.87
C MET A 355 -9.07 -1.78 28.36
N GLN A 356 -10.27 -1.47 28.84
CA GLN A 356 -10.52 -1.27 30.27
C GLN A 356 -10.40 -2.58 31.03
N ASP A 357 -10.95 -3.68 30.48
CA ASP A 357 -10.90 -5.01 31.08
C ASP A 357 -9.45 -5.51 31.12
N GLN A 358 -8.64 -5.28 30.07
CA GLN A 358 -7.22 -5.63 30.06
C GLN A 358 -6.44 -4.87 31.12
N LYS A 359 -6.63 -3.56 31.23
CA LYS A 359 -5.97 -2.75 32.29
C LYS A 359 -6.36 -3.19 33.68
N ALA A 360 -7.61 -3.61 33.90
CA ALA A 360 -8.08 -4.14 35.18
C ALA A 360 -7.48 -5.52 35.49
N TYR A 361 -7.15 -6.33 34.48
CA TYR A 361 -6.49 -7.63 34.62
C TYR A 361 -4.98 -7.48 34.91
N ASP A 362 -4.33 -6.48 34.32
CA ASP A 362 -2.88 -6.21 34.45
C ASP A 362 -2.54 -5.42 35.74
N ALA A 363 -3.54 -4.88 36.49
CA ALA A 363 -3.38 -4.13 37.75
C ALA A 363 -3.50 -5.00 38.99
#